data_9487aae2ab78eb77be75a026e61fe13a
#
_entry.id   9487aae2ab78eb77be75a026e61fe13a
#
_cell.length_a   1.000
_cell.length_b   1.000
_cell.length_c   1.000
_cell.angle_alpha   90.00
_cell.angle_beta   90.00
_cell.angle_gamma   90.00
#
_symmetry.space_group_name_H-M   'P 1'
#
loop_
_entity.id
_entity.type
_entity.pdbx_description
1 polymer ?
#
loop_
_entity_poly.entity_id
_entity_poly.type
_entity_poly.pdbx_seq_one_letter_code
_entity_poly.pdbx_strand_id
1 'polypeptide(L)'
;MAVQNKKRAKLIDVARHAGVSPGTVSNALHNTRFVEPQTRRRIEEAIVALNYTPNIRARQLRTGKTNTIALLSSVPLAIASGASRLGFMMEVALTSAMMALEKQHALILVPPGANP
;
A
#
# COMPACT_ATOMS: atom_id res chain seq x y z
N MET A 1 29.96 1.04 13.65
CA MET A 1 28.83 0.19 14.07
C MET A 1 28.39 -0.64 12.88
N ALA A 2 28.54 -1.93 12.95
CA ALA A 2 28.03 -2.80 11.91
C ALA A 2 26.49 -2.74 11.96
N VAL A 3 25.88 -2.17 10.94
CA VAL A 3 24.45 -2.33 10.69
C VAL A 3 24.26 -3.82 10.42
N GLN A 4 23.82 -4.55 11.42
CA GLN A 4 23.39 -5.93 11.20
C GLN A 4 22.25 -5.86 10.17
N ASN A 5 22.56 -6.25 8.96
CA ASN A 5 21.57 -6.46 7.91
C ASN A 5 20.70 -7.65 8.34
N LYS A 6 19.79 -7.38 9.27
CA LYS A 6 18.85 -8.38 9.76
C LYS A 6 18.00 -8.76 8.56
N LYS A 7 18.29 -9.92 8.01
CA LYS A 7 17.63 -10.45 6.80
C LYS A 7 16.13 -10.37 6.97
N ARG A 8 15.49 -9.52 6.19
CA ARG A 8 14.06 -9.28 6.29
C ARG A 8 13.29 -10.57 6.04
N ALA A 9 12.36 -10.93 6.94
CA ALA A 9 11.54 -12.10 6.78
C ALA A 9 10.74 -12.04 5.47
N LYS A 10 10.68 -13.17 4.78
CA LYS A 10 9.94 -13.35 3.54
C LYS A 10 8.65 -14.10 3.79
N LEU A 11 7.72 -14.04 2.83
CA LEU A 11 6.45 -14.77 2.90
C LEU A 11 6.67 -16.27 3.10
N ILE A 12 7.69 -16.84 2.46
CA ILE A 12 8.05 -18.27 2.62
C ILE A 12 8.46 -18.62 4.05
N ASP A 13 9.10 -17.69 4.76
CA ASP A 13 9.49 -17.86 6.16
C ASP A 13 8.25 -17.94 7.06
N VAL A 14 7.27 -17.08 6.81
CA VAL A 14 5.97 -17.09 7.50
C VAL A 14 5.24 -18.42 7.26
N ALA A 15 5.20 -18.87 6.01
CA ALA A 15 4.58 -20.13 5.64
C ALA A 15 5.23 -21.31 6.37
N ARG A 16 6.55 -21.35 6.41
CA ARG A 16 7.32 -22.40 7.12
C ARG A 16 7.04 -22.36 8.62
N HIS A 17 7.04 -21.19 9.22
CA HIS A 17 6.78 -21.04 10.66
C HIS A 17 5.34 -21.45 11.03
N ALA A 18 4.37 -21.10 10.21
CA ALA A 18 2.96 -21.43 10.42
C ALA A 18 2.61 -22.88 10.00
N GLY A 19 3.51 -23.59 9.31
CA GLY A 19 3.26 -24.94 8.83
C GLY A 19 2.21 -25.01 7.71
N VAL A 20 2.19 -24.02 6.84
CA VAL A 20 1.25 -23.92 5.71
C VAL A 20 1.99 -23.58 4.42
N SER A 21 1.29 -23.68 3.28
CA SER A 21 1.86 -23.27 2.00
C SER A 21 1.96 -21.74 1.87
N PRO A 22 2.90 -21.21 1.07
CA PRO A 22 2.96 -19.78 0.77
C PRO A 22 1.66 -19.24 0.18
N GLY A 23 0.95 -20.03 -0.62
CA GLY A 23 -0.36 -19.66 -1.16
C GLY A 23 -1.41 -19.46 -0.08
N THR A 24 -1.40 -20.27 0.96
CA THR A 24 -2.31 -20.13 2.11
C THR A 24 -2.03 -18.85 2.89
N VAL A 25 -0.76 -18.49 3.09
CA VAL A 25 -0.38 -17.21 3.71
C VAL A 25 -0.87 -16.04 2.86
N SER A 26 -0.65 -16.10 1.55
CA SER A 26 -1.13 -15.06 0.62
C SER A 26 -2.64 -14.90 0.66
N ASN A 27 -3.38 -16.01 0.68
CA ASN A 27 -4.85 -15.97 0.78
C ASN A 27 -5.32 -15.34 2.09
N ALA A 28 -4.66 -15.63 3.20
CA ALA A 28 -4.98 -15.05 4.50
C ALA A 28 -4.70 -13.55 4.53
N LEU A 29 -3.58 -13.10 3.97
CA LEU A 29 -3.20 -11.67 3.94
C LEU A 29 -4.10 -10.81 3.06
N HIS A 30 -4.62 -11.38 1.98
CA HIS A 30 -5.36 -10.65 0.95
C HIS A 30 -6.85 -10.97 0.91
N ASN A 31 -7.34 -11.83 1.80
CA ASN A 31 -8.73 -12.30 1.83
C ASN A 31 -9.24 -12.78 0.46
N THR A 32 -8.36 -13.41 -0.32
CA THR A 32 -8.69 -13.88 -1.67
C THR A 32 -9.46 -15.18 -1.68
N ARG A 33 -9.22 -16.02 -0.68
CA ARG A 33 -9.94 -17.29 -0.45
C ARG A 33 -10.17 -17.49 1.02
N PHE A 34 -11.15 -18.33 1.34
CA PHE A 34 -11.41 -18.73 2.72
C PHE A 34 -10.18 -19.42 3.32
N VAL A 35 -9.80 -18.99 4.52
CA VAL A 35 -8.78 -19.61 5.35
C VAL A 35 -9.42 -19.93 6.68
N GLU A 36 -9.27 -21.17 7.13
CA GLU A 36 -9.83 -21.64 8.39
C GLU A 36 -9.34 -20.75 9.57
N PRO A 37 -10.20 -20.42 10.54
CA PRO A 37 -9.84 -19.51 11.65
C PRO A 37 -8.60 -19.92 12.43
N GLN A 38 -8.40 -21.21 12.69
CA GLN A 38 -7.20 -21.71 13.38
C GLN A 38 -5.94 -21.51 12.53
N THR A 39 -6.03 -21.76 11.24
CA THR A 39 -4.92 -21.55 10.30
C THR A 39 -4.59 -20.06 10.20
N ARG A 40 -5.59 -19.21 10.12
CA ARG A 40 -5.41 -17.74 10.13
C ARG A 40 -4.68 -17.27 11.38
N ARG A 41 -5.06 -17.77 12.54
CA ARG A 41 -4.40 -17.44 13.82
C ARG A 41 -2.93 -17.84 13.80
N ARG A 42 -2.59 -19.04 13.34
CA ARG A 42 -1.20 -19.50 13.22
C ARG A 42 -0.37 -18.61 12.28
N ILE A 43 -0.97 -18.16 11.20
CA ILE A 43 -0.33 -17.22 10.27
C ILE A 43 -0.10 -15.86 10.92
N GLU A 44 -1.08 -15.33 11.62
CA GLU A 44 -0.97 -14.05 12.35
C GLU A 44 0.13 -14.11 13.43
N GLU A 45 0.18 -15.19 14.19
CA GLU A 45 1.24 -15.43 15.19
C GLU A 45 2.62 -15.52 14.53
N ALA A 46 2.74 -16.18 13.38
CA ALA A 46 3.98 -16.26 12.62
C ALA A 46 4.43 -14.88 12.10
N ILE A 47 3.51 -14.06 11.63
CA ILE A 47 3.78 -12.70 11.17
C ILE A 47 4.36 -11.85 12.30
N VAL A 48 3.77 -11.92 13.48
CA VAL A 48 4.26 -11.19 14.66
C VAL A 48 5.62 -11.74 15.12
N ALA A 49 5.77 -13.07 15.21
CA ALA A 49 7.00 -13.71 15.66
C ALA A 49 8.21 -13.38 14.75
N LEU A 50 8.00 -13.33 13.46
CA LEU A 50 9.03 -13.04 12.46
C LEU A 50 9.16 -11.55 12.11
N ASN A 51 8.31 -10.71 12.69
CA ASN A 51 8.22 -9.30 12.33
C ASN A 51 8.10 -9.10 10.80
N TYR A 52 7.27 -9.90 10.18
CA TYR A 52 7.05 -9.87 8.74
C TYR A 52 6.24 -8.65 8.33
N THR A 53 6.71 -7.94 7.32
CA THR A 53 5.99 -6.84 6.68
C THR A 53 5.77 -7.17 5.20
N PRO A 54 4.53 -7.12 4.70
CA PRO A 54 4.27 -7.41 3.29
C PRO A 54 5.08 -6.51 2.35
N ASN A 55 5.64 -7.11 1.30
CA ASN A 55 6.34 -6.35 0.27
C ASN A 55 5.33 -5.86 -0.78
N ILE A 56 4.92 -4.61 -0.64
CA ILE A 56 3.95 -3.97 -1.54
C ILE A 56 4.46 -3.93 -2.98
N ARG A 57 5.77 -3.69 -3.18
CA ARG A 57 6.38 -3.65 -4.51
C ARG A 57 6.32 -5.00 -5.23
N ALA A 58 6.63 -6.09 -4.53
CA ALA A 58 6.54 -7.44 -5.08
C ALA A 58 5.09 -7.79 -5.45
N ARG A 59 4.13 -7.38 -4.63
CA ARG A 59 2.71 -7.54 -4.93
C ARG A 59 2.29 -6.75 -6.17
N GLN A 60 2.71 -5.50 -6.29
CA GLN A 60 2.43 -4.65 -7.44
C GLN A 60 2.98 -5.24 -8.74
N LEU A 61 4.21 -5.77 -8.71
CA LEU A 61 4.82 -6.46 -9.84
C LEU A 61 4.03 -7.70 -10.26
N ARG A 62 3.55 -8.47 -9.29
CA ARG A 62 2.80 -9.69 -9.56
C ARG A 62 1.40 -9.43 -10.10
N THR A 63 0.70 -8.42 -9.57
CA THR A 63 -0.69 -8.12 -9.93
C THR A 63 -0.82 -7.11 -11.05
N GLY A 64 0.24 -6.38 -11.39
CA GLY A 64 0.21 -5.25 -12.33
C GLY A 64 -0.58 -4.04 -11.81
N LYS A 65 -1.00 -4.05 -10.56
CA LYS A 65 -1.80 -2.98 -9.94
C LYS A 65 -0.96 -2.19 -8.95
N THR A 66 -0.88 -0.89 -9.14
CA THR A 66 -0.15 0.01 -8.23
C THR A 66 -1.02 0.52 -7.09
N ASN A 67 -2.35 0.43 -7.20
CA ASN A 67 -3.30 1.04 -6.28
C ASN A 67 -2.96 2.53 -6.02
N THR A 68 -2.56 3.22 -7.08
CA THR A 68 -2.17 4.63 -7.02
C THR A 68 -2.99 5.41 -8.03
N ILE A 69 -3.52 6.53 -7.59
CA ILE A 69 -4.28 7.48 -8.41
C ILE A 69 -3.46 8.76 -8.49
N ALA A 70 -3.32 9.32 -9.69
CA ALA A 70 -2.67 10.59 -9.89
C ALA A 70 -3.71 11.68 -10.15
N LEU A 71 -3.64 12.76 -9.38
CA LEU A 71 -4.42 13.98 -9.61
C LEU A 71 -3.50 15.00 -10.28
N LEU A 72 -3.78 15.31 -11.53
CA LEU A 72 -3.01 16.28 -12.32
C LEU A 72 -3.66 17.64 -12.26
N SER A 73 -2.89 18.67 -11.94
CA SER A 73 -3.32 20.05 -12.06
C SER A 73 -2.84 20.65 -13.38
N SER A 74 -3.75 21.20 -14.15
CA SER A 74 -3.44 21.92 -15.39
C SER A 74 -3.12 23.40 -15.17
N VAL A 75 -3.38 23.91 -13.96
CA VAL A 75 -3.17 25.32 -13.61
C VAL A 75 -2.01 25.43 -12.64
N PRO A 76 -0.98 26.26 -12.95
CA PRO A 76 0.11 26.50 -11.99
C PRO A 76 -0.42 27.02 -10.66
N LEU A 77 0.04 26.46 -9.55
CA LEU A 77 -0.32 26.91 -8.21
C LEU A 77 -0.05 28.40 -8.00
N ALA A 78 1.01 28.93 -8.65
CA ALA A 78 1.37 30.34 -8.59
C ALA A 78 0.36 31.29 -9.25
N ILE A 79 -0.51 30.80 -10.13
CA ILE A 79 -1.54 31.57 -10.81
C ILE A 79 -2.88 31.48 -10.08
N ALA A 80 -2.99 30.54 -9.14
CA ALA A 80 -4.18 30.45 -8.27
C ALA A 80 -4.19 31.52 -7.17
N SER A 81 -3.90 32.77 -7.56
CA SER A 81 -3.75 33.93 -6.66
C SER A 81 -5.08 34.48 -6.13
N GLY A 82 -6.06 33.64 -5.94
CA GLY A 82 -7.28 33.96 -5.23
C GLY A 82 -7.53 32.94 -4.13
N ALA A 83 -7.77 33.42 -2.91
CA ALA A 83 -8.06 32.54 -1.77
C ALA A 83 -9.15 31.50 -2.06
N SER A 84 -10.13 31.85 -2.88
CA SER A 84 -11.22 30.97 -3.29
C SER A 84 -10.78 29.82 -4.21
N ARG A 85 -9.79 30.04 -5.10
CA ARG A 85 -9.26 29.00 -5.98
C ARG A 85 -8.38 28.03 -5.22
N LEU A 86 -7.52 28.53 -4.35
CA LEU A 86 -6.69 27.68 -3.51
C LEU A 86 -7.55 26.83 -2.59
N GLY A 87 -8.57 27.39 -1.97
CA GLY A 87 -9.53 26.67 -1.13
C GLY A 87 -10.23 25.55 -1.89
N PHE A 88 -10.71 25.82 -3.09
CA PHE A 88 -11.36 24.83 -3.95
C PHE A 88 -10.39 23.70 -4.33
N MET A 89 -9.17 24.03 -4.76
CA MET A 89 -8.18 23.03 -5.11
C MET A 89 -7.78 22.15 -3.92
N MET A 90 -7.62 22.76 -2.75
CA MET A 90 -7.33 22.04 -1.51
C MET A 90 -8.48 21.10 -1.14
N GLU A 91 -9.71 21.53 -1.28
CA GLU A 91 -10.89 20.73 -0.99
C GLU A 91 -11.01 19.54 -1.94
N VAL A 92 -10.79 19.75 -3.24
CA VAL A 92 -10.76 18.66 -4.23
C VAL A 92 -9.66 17.66 -3.91
N ALA A 93 -8.45 18.14 -3.61
CA ALA A 93 -7.31 17.26 -3.28
C ALA A 93 -7.57 16.46 -2.01
N LEU A 94 -8.08 17.10 -0.95
CA LEU A 94 -8.35 16.45 0.32
C LEU A 94 -9.49 15.42 0.19
N THR A 95 -10.58 15.79 -0.47
CA THR A 95 -11.72 14.87 -0.70
C THR A 95 -11.29 13.67 -1.55
N SER A 96 -10.52 13.90 -2.60
CA SER A 96 -9.99 12.85 -3.44
C SER A 96 -9.05 11.91 -2.66
N ALA A 97 -8.21 12.47 -1.78
CA ALA A 97 -7.33 11.68 -0.93
C ALA A 97 -8.11 10.82 0.07
N MET A 98 -9.15 11.37 0.68
CA MET A 98 -10.01 10.62 1.60
C MET A 98 -10.73 9.46 0.90
N MET A 99 -11.28 9.70 -0.29
CA MET A 99 -11.93 8.65 -1.08
C MET A 99 -10.95 7.59 -1.56
N ALA A 100 -9.74 7.99 -1.95
CA ALA A 100 -8.68 7.06 -2.33
C ALA A 100 -8.28 6.17 -1.15
N LEU A 101 -8.11 6.75 0.03
CA LEU A 101 -7.79 6.01 1.25
C LEU A 101 -8.87 4.99 1.61
N GLU A 102 -10.13 5.38 1.54
CA GLU A 102 -11.27 4.48 1.79
C GLU A 102 -11.24 3.25 0.88
N LYS A 103 -10.80 3.44 -0.37
CA LYS A 103 -10.64 2.36 -1.35
C LYS A 103 -9.24 1.73 -1.35
N GLN A 104 -8.44 1.98 -0.32
CA GLN A 104 -7.07 1.48 -0.19
C GLN A 104 -6.16 1.86 -1.38
N HIS A 105 -6.33 3.06 -1.89
CA HIS A 105 -5.47 3.66 -2.91
C HIS A 105 -4.66 4.82 -2.35
N ALA A 106 -3.46 5.01 -2.87
CA ALA A 106 -2.66 6.21 -2.62
C ALA A 106 -3.00 7.29 -3.65
N LEU A 107 -2.96 8.55 -3.23
CA LEU A 107 -3.12 9.69 -4.13
C LEU A 107 -1.79 10.41 -4.31
N ILE A 108 -1.40 10.66 -5.55
CA ILE A 108 -0.24 11.48 -5.91
C ILE A 108 -0.74 12.76 -6.56
N LEU A 109 -0.26 13.90 -6.07
CA LEU A 109 -0.50 15.19 -6.70
C LEU A 109 0.62 15.47 -7.69
N VAL A 110 0.26 15.69 -8.96
CA VAL A 110 1.21 16.01 -10.02
C VAL A 110 1.07 17.49 -10.38
N PRO A 111 2.09 18.31 -10.09
CA PRO A 111 2.06 19.71 -10.44
C PRO A 111 2.14 19.92 -11.95
N PRO A 112 1.66 21.06 -12.48
CA PRO A 112 1.80 21.39 -13.88
C PRO A 112 3.27 21.56 -14.26
N GLY A 113 3.64 21.05 -15.43
CA GLY A 113 5.01 21.08 -15.92
C GLY A 113 5.91 19.95 -15.45
N ALA A 114 5.45 19.05 -14.62
CA ALA A 114 6.11 17.78 -14.38
C ALA A 114 5.94 16.90 -15.63
N ASN A 115 6.99 16.80 -16.42
CA ASN A 115 6.97 15.90 -17.58
C ASN A 115 7.01 14.45 -17.03
N PRO A 116 6.14 13.59 -17.50
CA PRO A 116 6.18 12.19 -17.09
C PRO A 116 7.45 11.49 -17.55
#